data_fc1dab090ac844788182876c982212fc
#
_entry.id   fc1dab090ac844788182876c982212fc
#
_cell.length_a   1.000
_cell.length_b   1.000
_cell.length_c   1.000
_cell.angle_alpha   90.00
_cell.angle_beta   90.00
_cell.angle_gamma   90.00
#
_symmetry.space_group_name_H-M   'P 1'
#
loop_
_entity.id
_entity.type
_entity.pdbx_description
1 polymer ?
#
loop_
_entity_poly.entity_id
_entity_poly.type
_entity_poly.pdbx_seq_one_letter_code
_entity_poly.pdbx_strand_id
1 'polypeptide(L)'
;QKRKMDDKIKNTSKPGVAYYHLPGLFEFYGLYRMFLPLFYHHREYFYNWCAIGSIYGALGDCIWGGGRTSFGVQDPEDVMALMREYGISARLTFSNSLLREEHLADIKCNALCKLFENSGGAQNGVIVHSDLLLRYLESRYPGLYFVSSTTKVLTEFPQLQAELNRDDFRYVVPDFRLNKEFEQLNNLPQPQKDKVE
;
A
#
# COMPACT_ATOMS: atom_id res chain seq x y z
N GLN A 1 21.43 21.78 8.52
CA GLN A 1 21.26 21.82 7.06
C GLN A 1 20.24 20.75 6.66
N LYS A 2 18.99 21.20 6.40
CA LYS A 2 17.94 20.32 5.85
C LYS A 2 18.39 19.89 4.44
N ARG A 3 18.75 18.63 4.27
CA ARG A 3 18.84 18.03 2.94
C ARG A 3 17.43 18.05 2.33
N LYS A 4 17.25 18.76 1.23
CA LYS A 4 16.09 18.66 0.36
C LYS A 4 16.00 17.20 -0.11
N MET A 5 14.98 16.49 0.36
CA MET A 5 14.55 15.22 -0.21
C MET A 5 13.61 15.54 -1.37
N ASP A 6 14.17 16.04 -2.47
CA ASP A 6 13.52 15.98 -3.77
C ASP A 6 13.94 14.66 -4.40
N ASP A 7 13.07 13.66 -4.32
CA ASP A 7 13.01 12.63 -5.38
C ASP A 7 11.65 11.97 -5.32
N LYS A 8 10.88 12.23 -6.37
CA LYS A 8 9.72 11.44 -6.75
C LYS A 8 10.13 9.97 -6.66
N ILE A 9 9.57 9.23 -5.72
CA ILE A 9 9.81 7.79 -5.61
C ILE A 9 9.22 7.13 -6.87
N LYS A 10 9.99 7.17 -7.95
CA LYS A 10 9.92 6.12 -8.95
C LYS A 10 10.53 4.91 -8.26
N ASN A 11 9.73 3.90 -8.04
CA ASN A 11 10.17 2.65 -7.45
C ASN A 11 11.10 1.92 -8.41
N THR A 12 12.33 2.41 -8.48
CA THR A 12 13.45 1.62 -8.93
C THR A 12 14.09 1.11 -7.66
N SER A 13 13.84 -0.14 -7.31
CA SER A 13 14.53 -0.82 -6.23
C SER A 13 16.03 -0.55 -6.39
N LYS A 14 16.59 0.24 -5.49
CA LYS A 14 18.05 0.42 -5.48
C LYS A 14 18.63 -0.97 -5.21
N PRO A 15 19.56 -1.47 -6.03
CA PRO A 15 20.18 -2.75 -5.77
C PRO A 15 20.69 -2.80 -4.33
N GLY A 16 20.28 -3.83 -3.58
CA GLY A 16 20.69 -4.03 -2.21
C GLY A 16 19.85 -3.31 -1.14
N VAL A 17 18.69 -2.73 -1.46
CA VAL A 17 17.74 -2.20 -0.48
C VAL A 17 16.49 -3.06 -0.43
N ALA A 18 16.09 -3.48 0.77
CA ALA A 18 14.82 -4.15 1.02
C ALA A 18 13.80 -3.13 1.53
N TYR A 19 12.66 -3.06 0.86
CA TYR A 19 11.55 -2.19 1.23
C TYR A 19 10.53 -3.00 2.04
N TYR A 20 10.27 -2.55 3.26
CA TYR A 20 9.29 -3.18 4.15
C TYR A 20 7.97 -2.44 4.05
N HIS A 21 6.87 -3.20 3.86
CA HIS A 21 5.51 -2.70 3.87
C HIS A 21 4.88 -3.09 5.21
N LEU A 22 4.61 -2.10 6.06
CA LEU A 22 4.24 -2.31 7.46
C LEU A 22 2.72 -2.24 7.63
N PRO A 23 2.11 -3.19 8.38
CA PRO A 23 0.66 -3.21 8.61
C PRO A 23 0.23 -2.25 9.72
N GLY A 24 -1.09 -2.02 9.82
CA GLY A 24 -1.69 -1.35 10.97
C GLY A 24 -1.59 0.18 10.93
N LEU A 25 -1.80 0.77 9.75
CA LEU A 25 -1.73 2.22 9.54
C LEU A 25 -2.52 3.03 10.58
N PHE A 26 -3.70 2.57 10.95
CA PHE A 26 -4.56 3.22 11.94
C PHE A 26 -4.42 2.57 13.31
N GLU A 27 -4.39 1.24 13.35
CA GLU A 27 -4.37 0.45 14.58
C GLU A 27 -3.09 0.67 15.40
N PHE A 28 -1.95 0.85 14.72
CA PHE A 28 -0.64 0.99 15.36
C PHE A 28 -0.10 2.42 15.29
N TYR A 29 -0.95 3.41 15.11
CA TYR A 29 -0.55 4.81 15.02
C TYR A 29 0.35 5.24 16.20
N GLY A 30 -0.02 4.88 17.43
CA GLY A 30 0.79 5.18 18.62
C GLY A 30 2.19 4.56 18.58
N LEU A 31 2.31 3.33 18.04
CA LEU A 31 3.59 2.68 17.81
C LEU A 31 4.40 3.44 16.76
N TYR A 32 3.79 3.83 15.64
CA TYR A 32 4.50 4.52 14.56
C TYR A 32 4.99 5.92 14.98
N ARG A 33 4.27 6.62 15.85
CA ARG A 33 4.74 7.89 16.43
C ARG A 33 6.04 7.75 17.21
N MET A 34 6.32 6.57 17.77
CA MET A 34 7.56 6.26 18.49
C MET A 34 8.61 5.65 17.58
N PHE A 35 8.19 4.75 16.70
CA PHE A 35 9.09 3.98 15.84
C PHE A 35 9.70 4.81 14.71
N LEU A 36 8.93 5.67 14.05
CA LEU A 36 9.44 6.43 12.90
C LEU A 36 10.55 7.42 13.28
N PRO A 37 10.44 8.22 14.37
CA PRO A 37 11.59 9.00 14.84
C PRO A 37 12.83 8.15 15.10
N LEU A 38 12.66 7.01 15.76
CA LEU A 38 13.77 6.09 16.01
C LEU A 38 14.39 5.58 14.72
N PHE A 39 13.57 5.12 13.76
CA PHE A 39 14.05 4.59 12.49
C PHE A 39 14.79 5.64 11.64
N TYR A 40 14.30 6.88 11.59
CA TYR A 40 14.87 7.92 10.73
C TYR A 40 16.00 8.71 11.35
N HIS A 41 16.00 8.90 12.69
CA HIS A 41 17.02 9.70 13.38
C HIS A 41 18.12 8.87 14.02
N HIS A 42 17.91 7.57 14.20
CA HIS A 42 18.83 6.64 14.83
C HIS A 42 19.12 5.45 13.93
N ARG A 43 19.55 5.76 12.71
CA ARG A 43 19.85 4.75 11.68
C ARG A 43 20.95 3.76 12.08
N GLU A 44 21.77 4.10 13.04
CA GLU A 44 22.82 3.25 13.61
C GLU A 44 22.27 1.96 14.25
N TYR A 45 20.99 1.92 14.62
CA TYR A 45 20.32 0.72 15.15
C TYR A 45 19.69 -0.18 14.09
N PHE A 46 19.75 0.22 12.81
CA PHE A 46 19.11 -0.50 11.72
C PHE A 46 20.11 -0.78 10.60
N TYR A 47 19.90 -1.88 9.90
CA TYR A 47 20.70 -2.16 8.71
C TYR A 47 20.48 -1.06 7.66
N ASN A 48 21.56 -0.68 7.00
CA ASN A 48 21.54 0.38 5.97
C ASN A 48 20.73 0.00 4.72
N TRP A 49 20.52 -1.31 4.50
CA TRP A 49 19.72 -1.84 3.41
C TRP A 49 18.21 -1.91 3.73
N CYS A 50 17.78 -1.62 4.97
CA CYS A 50 16.36 -1.56 5.33
C CYS A 50 15.76 -0.20 4.97
N ALA A 51 14.61 -0.21 4.30
CA ALA A 51 13.79 0.97 4.05
C ALA A 51 12.31 0.67 4.30
N ILE A 52 11.53 1.71 4.63
CA ILE A 52 10.08 1.59 4.72
C ILE A 52 9.51 1.98 3.36
N GLY A 53 8.84 1.05 2.68
CA GLY A 53 8.18 1.27 1.40
C GLY A 53 6.81 1.89 1.53
N SER A 54 6.02 1.40 2.48
CA SER A 54 4.69 1.96 2.82
C SER A 54 4.23 1.50 4.19
N ILE A 55 3.17 2.16 4.70
CA ILE A 55 2.39 1.65 5.83
C ILE A 55 0.95 1.51 5.35
N TYR A 56 0.33 0.36 5.62
CA TYR A 56 -0.99 0.05 5.11
C TYR A 56 -1.98 -0.35 6.20
N GLY A 57 -3.27 -0.14 5.96
CA GLY A 57 -4.33 -0.52 6.89
C GLY A 57 -5.72 -0.15 6.40
N ALA A 58 -6.72 -0.59 7.14
CA ALA A 58 -8.11 -0.24 6.93
C ALA A 58 -8.65 0.47 8.17
N LEU A 59 -9.44 1.51 7.94
CA LEU A 59 -10.21 2.13 9.02
C LEU A 59 -11.39 1.23 9.37
N GLY A 60 -11.70 1.12 10.66
CA GLY A 60 -12.92 0.45 11.12
C GLY A 60 -14.16 1.08 10.52
N ASP A 61 -15.22 0.30 10.36
CA ASP A 61 -16.51 0.71 9.77
C ASP A 61 -16.43 1.16 8.30
N CYS A 62 -15.34 0.89 7.59
CA CYS A 62 -15.25 1.10 6.14
C CYS A 62 -15.74 -0.16 5.41
N ILE A 63 -16.85 -0.06 4.69
CA ILE A 63 -17.45 -1.20 3.99
C ILE A 63 -16.51 -1.80 2.94
N TRP A 64 -15.65 -0.99 2.31
CA TRP A 64 -14.67 -1.49 1.34
C TRP A 64 -13.52 -2.27 1.99
N GLY A 65 -13.29 -2.04 3.29
CA GLY A 65 -12.27 -2.75 4.07
C GLY A 65 -12.62 -4.19 4.46
N GLY A 66 -13.88 -4.60 4.28
CA GLY A 66 -14.32 -5.97 4.57
C GLY A 66 -14.63 -6.25 6.04
N GLY A 67 -15.10 -5.25 6.79
CA GLY A 67 -15.63 -5.44 8.15
C GLY A 67 -14.56 -5.67 9.22
N ARG A 68 -13.36 -5.15 9.03
CA ARG A 68 -12.32 -5.16 10.07
C ARG A 68 -12.75 -4.29 11.25
N THR A 69 -12.61 -4.84 12.46
CA THR A 69 -12.78 -4.05 13.69
C THR A 69 -11.50 -3.29 13.97
N SER A 70 -11.61 -1.98 14.18
CA SER A 70 -10.48 -1.19 14.68
C SER A 70 -10.54 -1.08 16.20
N PHE A 71 -9.39 -1.22 16.85
CA PHE A 71 -9.23 -0.90 18.26
C PHE A 71 -8.84 0.58 18.38
N GLY A 72 -9.83 1.43 18.66
CA GLY A 72 -9.64 2.86 18.82
C GLY A 72 -10.03 3.70 17.59
N VAL A 73 -10.38 4.94 17.84
CA VAL A 73 -10.72 5.94 16.81
C VAL A 73 -9.50 6.80 16.61
N GLN A 74 -8.71 6.52 15.58
CA GLN A 74 -7.64 7.40 15.16
C GLN A 74 -8.14 8.32 14.04
N ASP A 75 -7.84 9.62 14.18
CA ASP A 75 -8.16 10.58 13.13
C ASP A 75 -7.30 10.32 11.88
N PRO A 76 -7.90 10.08 10.71
CA PRO A 76 -7.15 9.87 9.49
C PRO A 76 -6.25 11.05 9.09
N GLU A 77 -6.59 12.28 9.47
CA GLU A 77 -5.74 13.45 9.19
C GLU A 77 -4.46 13.45 10.01
N ASP A 78 -4.52 13.03 11.28
CA ASP A 78 -3.34 12.85 12.13
C ASP A 78 -2.40 11.77 11.55
N VAL A 79 -2.98 10.65 11.10
CA VAL A 79 -2.24 9.57 10.44
C VAL A 79 -1.53 10.09 9.19
N MET A 80 -2.24 10.85 8.35
CA MET A 80 -1.66 11.41 7.13
C MET A 80 -0.62 12.49 7.41
N ALA A 81 -0.77 13.27 8.48
CA ALA A 81 0.25 14.22 8.92
C ALA A 81 1.56 13.51 9.28
N LEU A 82 1.49 12.40 10.01
CA LEU A 82 2.65 11.57 10.35
C LEU A 82 3.32 10.97 9.09
N MET A 83 2.53 10.45 8.15
CA MET A 83 3.07 9.90 6.89
C MET A 83 3.78 10.96 6.06
N ARG A 84 3.22 12.18 5.99
CA ARG A 84 3.86 13.32 5.29
C ARG A 84 5.18 13.73 5.95
N GLU A 85 5.22 13.76 7.29
CA GLU A 85 6.41 14.14 8.05
C GLU A 85 7.62 13.27 7.66
N TYR A 86 7.40 11.97 7.48
CA TYR A 86 8.46 11.00 7.16
C TYR A 86 8.55 10.66 5.66
N GLY A 87 7.69 11.24 4.82
CA GLY A 87 7.68 10.96 3.38
C GLY A 87 7.31 9.52 3.04
N ILE A 88 6.45 8.89 3.85
CA ILE A 88 6.03 7.49 3.69
C ILE A 88 4.72 7.42 2.93
N SER A 89 4.64 6.52 1.95
CA SER A 89 3.40 6.19 1.27
C SER A 89 2.43 5.48 2.23
N ALA A 90 1.22 5.98 2.35
CA ALA A 90 0.13 5.32 3.06
C ALA A 90 -0.74 4.54 2.06
N ARG A 91 -1.20 3.35 2.45
CA ARG A 91 -2.10 2.54 1.62
C ARG A 91 -3.35 2.16 2.37
N LEU A 92 -4.51 2.48 1.79
CA LEU A 92 -5.80 1.96 2.27
C LEU A 92 -5.95 0.49 1.85
N THR A 93 -6.46 -0.35 2.74
CA THR A 93 -6.71 -1.76 2.43
C THR A 93 -8.20 -1.99 2.22
N PHE A 94 -8.59 -2.20 0.97
CA PHE A 94 -9.97 -2.45 0.55
C PHE A 94 -10.11 -3.88 0.01
N SER A 95 -10.15 -4.84 0.93
CA SER A 95 -10.13 -6.27 0.62
C SER A 95 -11.51 -6.93 0.60
N ASN A 96 -12.60 -6.16 0.66
CA ASN A 96 -13.94 -6.72 0.53
C ASN A 96 -14.20 -7.24 -0.89
N SER A 97 -14.42 -8.55 -1.01
CA SER A 97 -14.70 -9.24 -2.27
C SER A 97 -16.19 -9.24 -2.67
N LEU A 98 -17.08 -8.80 -1.76
CA LEU A 98 -18.54 -8.89 -1.91
C LEU A 98 -19.18 -7.55 -2.26
N LEU A 99 -18.39 -6.61 -2.79
CA LEU A 99 -18.87 -5.28 -3.14
C LEU A 99 -19.80 -5.32 -4.34
N ARG A 100 -20.85 -4.46 -4.26
CA ARG A 100 -21.81 -4.18 -5.32
C ARG A 100 -21.82 -2.68 -5.63
N GLU A 101 -22.45 -2.28 -6.72
CA GLU A 101 -22.48 -0.88 -7.17
C GLU A 101 -23.03 0.08 -6.10
N GLU A 102 -24.05 -0.34 -5.35
CA GLU A 102 -24.61 0.46 -4.24
C GLU A 102 -23.58 0.82 -3.16
N HIS A 103 -22.56 -0.04 -2.96
CA HIS A 103 -21.51 0.20 -1.97
C HIS A 103 -20.47 1.25 -2.41
N LEU A 104 -20.41 1.58 -3.71
CA LEU A 104 -19.47 2.57 -4.23
C LEU A 104 -19.80 3.99 -3.76
N ALA A 105 -21.05 4.25 -3.37
CA ALA A 105 -21.51 5.54 -2.86
C ALA A 105 -21.20 5.76 -1.36
N ASP A 106 -20.48 4.86 -0.69
CA ASP A 106 -20.16 5.01 0.72
C ASP A 106 -19.38 6.30 0.98
N ILE A 107 -19.97 7.18 1.80
CA ILE A 107 -19.46 8.54 2.05
C ILE A 107 -18.12 8.49 2.78
N LYS A 108 -17.96 7.61 3.77
CA LYS A 108 -16.76 7.50 4.60
C LYS A 108 -15.57 7.00 3.79
N CYS A 109 -15.78 5.96 2.99
CA CYS A 109 -14.72 5.38 2.16
C CYS A 109 -14.28 6.38 1.07
N ASN A 110 -15.22 7.10 0.45
CA ASN A 110 -14.91 8.15 -0.52
C ASN A 110 -14.15 9.34 0.12
N ALA A 111 -14.53 9.75 1.33
CA ALA A 111 -13.82 10.80 2.06
C ALA A 111 -12.37 10.41 2.36
N LEU A 112 -12.12 9.15 2.75
CA LEU A 112 -10.76 8.61 2.95
C LEU A 112 -9.94 8.66 1.66
N CYS A 113 -10.49 8.19 0.54
CA CYS A 113 -9.78 8.25 -0.74
C CYS A 113 -9.41 9.68 -1.13
N LYS A 114 -10.33 10.63 -0.96
CA LYS A 114 -10.08 12.04 -1.22
C LYS A 114 -8.98 12.62 -0.32
N LEU A 115 -8.98 12.27 0.96
CA LEU A 115 -7.94 12.68 1.90
C LEU A 115 -6.58 12.12 1.48
N PHE A 116 -6.48 10.83 1.14
CA PHE A 116 -5.24 10.16 0.77
C PHE A 116 -4.70 10.67 -0.56
N GLU A 117 -5.57 10.94 -1.54
CA GLU A 117 -5.18 11.52 -2.82
C GLU A 117 -4.57 12.92 -2.67
N ASN A 118 -5.14 13.75 -1.78
CA ASN A 118 -4.80 15.16 -1.64
C ASN A 118 -3.86 15.48 -0.46
N SER A 119 -3.34 14.47 0.22
CA SER A 119 -2.57 14.68 1.46
C SER A 119 -1.21 15.35 1.24
N GLY A 120 -0.67 15.36 0.03
CA GLY A 120 0.70 15.80 -0.26
C GLY A 120 1.77 14.80 0.21
N GLY A 121 3.04 15.08 -0.06
CA GLY A 121 4.15 14.18 0.28
C GLY A 121 4.32 13.03 -0.71
N ALA A 122 4.53 11.80 -0.21
CA ALA A 122 4.61 10.62 -1.05
C ALA A 122 3.25 10.30 -1.67
N GLN A 123 3.27 9.75 -2.90
CA GLN A 123 2.03 9.27 -3.50
C GLN A 123 1.45 8.12 -2.69
N ASN A 124 0.16 8.20 -2.35
CA ASN A 124 -0.55 7.19 -1.60
C ASN A 124 -1.25 6.18 -2.51
N GLY A 125 -1.64 5.04 -1.95
CA GLY A 125 -2.22 3.99 -2.74
C GLY A 125 -3.36 3.25 -2.06
N VAL A 126 -3.92 2.30 -2.79
CA VAL A 126 -4.99 1.41 -2.32
C VAL A 126 -4.63 -0.03 -2.66
N ILE A 127 -4.68 -0.89 -1.66
CA ILE A 127 -4.65 -2.35 -1.84
C ILE A 127 -6.08 -2.79 -2.08
N VAL A 128 -6.38 -3.31 -3.26
CA VAL A 128 -7.76 -3.58 -3.70
C VAL A 128 -7.94 -5.02 -4.17
N HIS A 129 -9.08 -5.60 -3.79
CA HIS A 129 -9.51 -6.94 -4.22
C HIS A 129 -10.49 -6.89 -5.40
N SER A 130 -11.52 -6.06 -5.28
CA SER A 130 -12.64 -6.00 -6.23
C SER A 130 -12.31 -5.21 -7.47
N ASP A 131 -12.44 -5.80 -8.65
CA ASP A 131 -12.26 -5.10 -9.92
C ASP A 131 -13.37 -4.04 -10.17
N LEU A 132 -14.56 -4.23 -9.59
CA LEU A 132 -15.61 -3.20 -9.60
C LEU A 132 -15.13 -1.94 -8.88
N LEU A 133 -14.58 -2.12 -7.67
CA LEU A 133 -14.04 -1.00 -6.90
C LEU A 133 -12.82 -0.37 -7.57
N LEU A 134 -11.92 -1.19 -8.12
CA LEU A 134 -10.74 -0.70 -8.82
C LEU A 134 -11.11 0.28 -9.95
N ARG A 135 -12.00 -0.12 -10.85
CA ARG A 135 -12.47 0.76 -11.95
C ARG A 135 -13.10 2.05 -11.45
N TYR A 136 -13.86 1.97 -10.37
CA TYR A 136 -14.44 3.17 -9.74
C TYR A 136 -13.34 4.10 -9.22
N LEU A 137 -12.36 3.56 -8.49
CA LEU A 137 -11.29 4.34 -7.89
C LEU A 137 -10.37 4.97 -8.95
N GLU A 138 -10.01 4.25 -10.01
CA GLU A 138 -9.21 4.77 -11.13
C GLU A 138 -9.85 6.00 -11.77
N SER A 139 -11.16 5.95 -11.99
CA SER A 139 -11.88 7.06 -12.59
C SER A 139 -12.07 8.23 -11.64
N ARG A 140 -12.20 7.98 -10.34
CA ARG A 140 -12.60 8.98 -9.34
C ARG A 140 -11.42 9.59 -8.60
N TYR A 141 -10.34 8.83 -8.41
CA TYR A 141 -9.15 9.19 -7.64
C TYR A 141 -7.87 8.85 -8.39
N PRO A 142 -7.62 9.49 -9.55
CA PRO A 142 -6.48 9.14 -10.42
C PRO A 142 -5.10 9.49 -9.81
N GLY A 143 -5.08 10.25 -8.73
CA GLY A 143 -3.85 10.55 -7.98
C GLY A 143 -3.37 9.40 -7.10
N LEU A 144 -4.21 8.38 -6.84
CA LEU A 144 -3.82 7.18 -6.10
C LEU A 144 -3.21 6.13 -7.03
N TYR A 145 -2.31 5.30 -6.50
CA TYR A 145 -1.89 4.08 -7.19
C TYR A 145 -2.55 2.85 -6.59
N PHE A 146 -2.58 1.75 -7.35
CA PHE A 146 -3.27 0.53 -6.93
C PHE A 146 -2.33 -0.65 -6.79
N VAL A 147 -2.62 -1.49 -5.79
CA VAL A 147 -1.91 -2.71 -5.47
C VAL A 147 -2.90 -3.87 -5.48
N SER A 148 -2.59 -4.93 -6.22
CA SER A 148 -3.41 -6.13 -6.21
C SER A 148 -3.26 -6.87 -4.89
N SER A 149 -4.40 -7.11 -4.23
CA SER A 149 -4.43 -7.71 -2.90
C SER A 149 -4.10 -9.20 -2.92
N THR A 150 -3.28 -9.65 -1.96
CA THR A 150 -3.06 -11.09 -1.70
C THR A 150 -4.36 -11.86 -1.38
N THR A 151 -5.43 -11.16 -0.96
CA THR A 151 -6.74 -11.79 -0.71
C THR A 151 -7.39 -12.35 -1.97
N LYS A 152 -6.90 -12.03 -3.16
CA LYS A 152 -7.30 -12.69 -4.43
C LYS A 152 -6.90 -14.16 -4.47
N VAL A 153 -5.95 -14.58 -3.64
CA VAL A 153 -5.53 -15.98 -3.49
C VAL A 153 -5.08 -16.59 -4.84
N LEU A 154 -4.17 -15.89 -5.52
CA LEU A 154 -3.59 -16.35 -6.78
C LEU A 154 -2.52 -17.42 -6.47
N THR A 155 -2.93 -18.68 -6.41
CA THR A 155 -2.07 -19.80 -5.96
C THR A 155 -1.21 -20.41 -7.06
N GLU A 156 -1.55 -20.13 -8.32
CA GLU A 156 -0.86 -20.66 -9.47
C GLU A 156 -0.03 -19.59 -10.17
N PHE A 157 1.18 -19.94 -10.59
CA PHE A 157 2.09 -18.98 -11.22
C PHE A 157 1.51 -18.31 -12.49
N PRO A 158 0.76 -18.99 -13.36
CA PRO A 158 0.09 -18.34 -14.50
C PRO A 158 -0.93 -17.28 -14.09
N GLN A 159 -1.62 -17.46 -12.94
CA GLN A 159 -2.55 -16.46 -12.41
C GLN A 159 -1.80 -15.21 -11.94
N LEU A 160 -0.69 -15.40 -11.21
CA LEU A 160 0.20 -14.29 -10.81
C LEU A 160 0.73 -13.55 -12.05
N GLN A 161 1.17 -14.27 -13.07
CA GLN A 161 1.72 -13.67 -14.27
C GLN A 161 0.65 -12.87 -15.06
N ALA A 162 -0.59 -13.36 -15.10
CA ALA A 162 -1.71 -12.63 -15.69
C ALA A 162 -1.99 -11.32 -14.92
N GLU A 163 -1.93 -11.36 -13.59
CA GLU A 163 -2.14 -10.18 -12.75
C GLU A 163 -0.99 -9.16 -12.92
N LEU A 164 0.27 -9.63 -13.03
CA LEU A 164 1.44 -8.78 -13.26
C LEU A 164 1.40 -8.06 -14.64
N ASN A 165 0.70 -8.63 -15.62
CA ASN A 165 0.52 -8.03 -16.93
C ASN A 165 -0.55 -6.92 -16.96
N ARG A 166 -1.31 -6.75 -15.91
CA ARG A 166 -2.31 -5.68 -15.83
C ARG A 166 -1.64 -4.32 -15.65
N ASP A 167 -2.06 -3.33 -16.40
CA ASP A 167 -1.50 -1.97 -16.33
C ASP A 167 -2.10 -1.13 -15.19
N ASP A 168 -3.26 -1.52 -14.68
CA ASP A 168 -3.98 -0.86 -13.58
C ASP A 168 -3.31 -1.07 -12.21
N PHE A 169 -2.44 -2.06 -12.06
CA PHE A 169 -1.68 -2.28 -10.82
C PHE A 169 -0.24 -1.82 -10.93
N ARG A 170 0.18 -1.00 -9.96
CA ARG A 170 1.60 -0.68 -9.75
C ARG A 170 2.35 -1.85 -9.15
N TYR A 171 1.71 -2.54 -8.18
CA TYR A 171 2.28 -3.69 -7.48
C TYR A 171 1.26 -4.81 -7.36
N VAL A 172 1.77 -6.02 -7.25
CA VAL A 172 1.00 -7.24 -7.04
C VAL A 172 1.61 -7.99 -5.86
N VAL A 173 0.80 -8.29 -4.85
CA VAL A 173 1.22 -9.10 -3.70
C VAL A 173 0.86 -10.56 -4.02
N PRO A 174 1.85 -11.43 -4.29
CA PRO A 174 1.58 -12.84 -4.59
C PRO A 174 1.05 -13.58 -3.38
N ASP A 175 0.41 -14.72 -3.61
CA ASP A 175 0.09 -15.64 -2.53
C ASP A 175 1.39 -16.21 -1.92
N PHE A 176 1.43 -16.39 -0.60
CA PHE A 176 2.62 -16.85 0.12
C PHE A 176 3.14 -18.21 -0.37
N ARG A 177 2.30 -19.03 -1.00
CA ARG A 177 2.69 -20.34 -1.57
C ARG A 177 3.66 -20.16 -2.73
N LEU A 178 3.60 -19.04 -3.45
CA LEU A 178 4.48 -18.73 -4.58
C LEU A 178 5.81 -18.11 -4.15
N ASN A 179 5.96 -17.72 -2.88
CA ASN A 179 7.21 -17.09 -2.39
C ASN A 179 8.45 -17.96 -2.48
N LYS A 180 8.30 -19.29 -2.67
CA LYS A 180 9.40 -20.25 -2.83
C LYS A 180 9.68 -20.63 -4.28
N GLU A 181 8.88 -20.16 -5.21
CA GLU A 181 9.03 -20.42 -6.65
C GLU A 181 10.15 -19.54 -7.26
N PHE A 182 11.35 -19.59 -6.65
CA PHE A 182 12.46 -18.70 -6.98
C PHE A 182 12.88 -18.77 -8.45
N GLU A 183 12.86 -19.96 -9.06
CA GLU A 183 13.22 -20.12 -10.47
C GLU A 183 12.23 -19.36 -11.35
N GLN A 184 10.93 -19.55 -11.14
CA GLN A 184 9.89 -18.89 -11.92
C GLN A 184 9.91 -17.37 -11.68
N LEU A 185 10.04 -16.92 -10.43
CA LEU A 185 10.13 -15.50 -10.09
C LEU A 185 11.38 -14.85 -10.72
N ASN A 186 12.53 -15.53 -10.70
CA ASN A 186 13.77 -15.04 -11.31
C ASN A 186 13.71 -14.97 -12.83
N ASN A 187 12.87 -15.79 -13.47
CA ASN A 187 12.68 -15.80 -14.92
C ASN A 187 11.65 -14.79 -15.42
N LEU A 188 10.94 -14.09 -14.53
CA LEU A 188 10.05 -13.00 -14.92
C LEU A 188 10.81 -11.90 -15.67
N PRO A 189 10.22 -11.26 -16.69
CA PRO A 189 10.75 -10.02 -17.26
C PRO A 189 10.91 -8.92 -16.19
N GLN A 190 11.92 -8.07 -16.33
CA GLN A 190 12.20 -7.03 -15.33
C GLN A 190 10.98 -6.15 -14.99
N PRO A 191 10.15 -5.69 -15.96
CA PRO A 191 8.96 -4.91 -15.62
C PRO A 191 7.94 -5.64 -14.74
N GLN A 192 7.87 -6.98 -14.84
CA GLN A 192 7.02 -7.78 -13.96
C GLN A 192 7.66 -7.99 -12.58
N LYS A 193 8.98 -8.21 -12.52
CA LYS A 193 9.71 -8.28 -11.24
C LYS A 193 9.54 -7.01 -10.41
N ASP A 194 9.58 -5.86 -11.07
CA ASP A 194 9.45 -4.55 -10.42
C ASP A 194 8.05 -4.31 -9.83
N LYS A 195 7.06 -5.13 -10.23
CA LYS A 195 5.70 -5.10 -9.68
C LYS A 195 5.46 -6.09 -8.53
N VAL A 196 6.33 -7.08 -8.33
CA VAL A 196 6.18 -8.09 -7.26
C VAL A 196 6.57 -7.47 -5.92
N GLU A 197 5.65 -7.56 -4.93
CA GLU A 197 5.88 -7.15 -3.54
C GLU A 197 5.81 -8.29 -2.55
#